data_77407d70467669d01c7963a0570164c7
#
_entry.id   77407d70467669d01c7963a0570164c7
#
_cell.length_a   1.000
_cell.length_b   1.000
_cell.length_c   1.000
_cell.angle_alpha   90.00
_cell.angle_beta   90.00
_cell.angle_gamma   90.00
#
_symmetry.space_group_name_H-M   'P 1'
#
loop_
_entity.id
_entity.type
_entity.pdbx_description
1 polymer ?
#
loop_
_entity_poly.entity_id
_entity_poly.type
_entity_poly.pdbx_seq_one_letter_code
_entity_poly.pdbx_strand_id
1 'polypeptide(L)'
;MPELITSLVASLRGKTDLAIGNVIGSSLLNQLLVLGSCAFFSGSKGLAVEEILIQRDIPIMILSVLACMPIFWTKGIISRSEGAILLLLYLLYLADQIIPYTIPTFHDELRIIVIFLILPVVLLLFSFKAYRYWHKLT
;
A
#
# COMPACT_ATOMS: atom_id res chain seq x y z
N MET A 1 11.30 7.90 -5.96
CA MET A 1 11.92 8.42 -4.72
C MET A 1 11.71 9.91 -4.47
N PRO A 2 11.69 10.83 -5.46
CA PRO A 2 11.41 12.26 -5.20
C PRO A 2 10.05 12.50 -4.53
N GLU A 3 9.01 11.74 -4.88
CA GLU A 3 7.67 11.85 -4.31
C GLU A 3 7.64 11.58 -2.80
N LEU A 4 8.45 10.63 -2.34
CA LEU A 4 8.55 10.30 -0.92
C LEU A 4 9.18 11.47 -0.14
N ILE A 5 10.25 12.04 -0.66
CA ILE A 5 10.93 13.18 -0.03
C ILE A 5 10.00 14.41 0.00
N THR A 6 9.33 14.69 -1.12
CA THR A 6 8.39 15.83 -1.23
C THR A 6 7.25 15.68 -0.23
N SER A 7 6.64 14.49 -0.15
CA SER A 7 5.54 14.22 0.78
C SER A 7 5.99 14.28 2.25
N LEU A 8 7.18 13.76 2.56
CA LEU A 8 7.75 13.83 3.90
C LEU A 8 8.01 15.27 4.34
N VAL A 9 8.64 16.08 3.48
CA VAL A 9 8.92 17.51 3.76
C VAL A 9 7.60 18.28 3.90
N ALA A 10 6.60 18.03 3.05
CA ALA A 10 5.29 18.66 3.16
C ALA A 10 4.61 18.31 4.49
N SER A 11 4.65 17.05 4.90
CA SER A 11 4.10 16.57 6.17
C SER A 11 4.81 17.19 7.37
N LEU A 12 6.14 17.26 7.36
CA LEU A 12 6.93 17.90 8.43
C LEU A 12 6.64 19.40 8.56
N ARG A 13 6.25 20.06 7.46
CA ARG A 13 5.84 21.46 7.43
C ARG A 13 4.34 21.66 7.77
N GLY A 14 3.64 20.62 8.20
CA GLY A 14 2.22 20.70 8.54
C GLY A 14 1.28 20.81 7.33
N LYS A 15 1.79 20.63 6.10
CA LYS A 15 1.01 20.67 4.86
C LYS A 15 0.58 19.25 4.45
N THR A 16 -0.25 18.62 5.28
CA THR A 16 -0.67 17.22 5.12
C THR A 16 -1.45 16.98 3.85
N ASP A 17 -2.32 17.92 3.45
CA ASP A 17 -3.12 17.81 2.22
C ASP A 17 -2.22 17.78 0.97
N LEU A 18 -1.14 18.57 0.97
CA LEU A 18 -0.15 18.54 -0.11
C LEU A 18 0.60 17.20 -0.13
N ALA A 19 0.95 16.66 1.04
CA ALA A 19 1.62 15.37 1.13
C ALA A 19 0.74 14.24 0.57
N ILE A 20 -0.53 14.18 0.99
CA ILE A 20 -1.50 13.18 0.53
C ILE A 20 -1.77 13.34 -0.96
N GLY A 21 -2.02 14.56 -1.42
CA GLY A 21 -2.25 14.86 -2.84
C GLY A 21 -1.08 14.45 -3.73
N ASN A 22 0.16 14.65 -3.28
CA ASN A 22 1.36 14.22 -4.02
C ASN A 22 1.47 12.69 -4.11
N VAL A 23 1.19 11.96 -3.01
CA VAL A 23 1.23 10.47 -3.00
C VAL A 23 0.15 9.89 -3.91
N ILE A 24 -1.09 10.35 -3.80
CA ILE A 24 -2.20 9.86 -4.63
C ILE A 24 -2.00 10.27 -6.09
N GLY A 25 -1.63 11.53 -6.33
CA GLY A 25 -1.44 12.05 -7.68
C GLY A 25 -0.33 11.33 -8.44
N SER A 26 0.82 11.06 -7.79
CA SER A 26 1.91 10.31 -8.41
C SER A 26 1.53 8.86 -8.70
N SER A 27 0.76 8.22 -7.81
CA SER A 27 0.25 6.87 -8.04
C SER A 27 -0.70 6.80 -9.23
N LEU A 28 -1.64 7.74 -9.34
CA LEU A 28 -2.56 7.85 -10.47
C LEU A 28 -1.82 8.14 -11.79
N LEU A 29 -0.84 9.03 -11.76
CA LEU A 29 -0.02 9.33 -12.92
C LEU A 29 0.73 8.09 -13.42
N ASN A 30 1.34 7.34 -12.52
CA ASN A 30 2.04 6.12 -12.87
C ASN A 30 1.11 5.04 -13.45
N GLN A 31 -0.08 4.87 -12.90
CA GLN A 31 -1.03 3.86 -13.37
C GLN A 31 -1.73 4.27 -14.66
N LEU A 32 -2.25 5.49 -14.74
CA LEU A 32 -3.06 5.93 -15.87
C LEU A 32 -2.20 6.42 -17.03
N LEU A 33 -1.23 7.28 -16.77
CA LEU A 33 -0.41 7.86 -17.84
C LEU A 33 0.72 6.92 -18.25
N VAL A 34 1.58 6.51 -17.30
CA VAL A 34 2.78 5.72 -17.65
C VAL A 34 2.38 4.34 -18.14
N LEU A 35 1.66 3.57 -17.33
CA LEU A 35 1.24 2.21 -17.70
C LEU A 35 0.29 2.22 -18.89
N GLY A 36 -0.67 3.16 -18.92
CA GLY A 36 -1.61 3.32 -20.03
C GLY A 36 -0.91 3.64 -21.34
N SER A 37 0.07 4.57 -21.32
CA SER A 37 0.86 4.90 -22.51
C SER A 37 1.70 3.70 -22.96
N CYS A 38 2.37 3.01 -22.05
CA CYS A 38 3.14 1.82 -22.40
C CYS A 38 2.25 0.74 -23.06
N ALA A 39 1.05 0.50 -22.52
CA ALA A 39 0.10 -0.46 -23.08
C ALA A 39 -0.38 -0.02 -24.48
N PHE A 40 -0.67 1.27 -24.66
CA PHE A 40 -1.11 1.82 -25.94
C PHE A 40 -0.03 1.68 -27.03
N PHE A 41 1.22 2.03 -26.71
CA PHE A 41 2.32 1.98 -27.69
C PHE A 41 2.90 0.57 -27.90
N SER A 42 2.60 -0.41 -27.05
CA SER A 42 3.02 -1.81 -27.27
C SER A 42 2.23 -2.51 -28.38
N GLY A 43 1.16 -1.89 -28.87
CA GLY A 43 0.35 -2.39 -29.99
C GLY A 43 -0.36 -3.71 -29.67
N SER A 44 -0.50 -4.57 -30.69
CA SER A 44 -1.23 -5.84 -30.56
C SER A 44 -0.56 -6.89 -29.65
N LYS A 45 0.71 -6.72 -29.29
CA LYS A 45 1.44 -7.64 -28.41
C LYS A 45 1.12 -7.43 -26.92
N GLY A 46 0.59 -6.24 -26.57
CA GLY A 46 0.36 -5.87 -25.18
C GLY A 46 1.64 -5.77 -24.35
N LEU A 47 1.50 -5.63 -23.04
CA LEU A 47 2.60 -5.66 -22.09
C LEU A 47 2.74 -7.05 -21.51
N ALA A 48 3.93 -7.64 -21.60
CA ALA A 48 4.24 -8.89 -20.93
C ALA A 48 4.33 -8.62 -19.41
N VAL A 49 3.52 -9.31 -18.63
CA VAL A 49 3.53 -9.22 -17.16
C VAL A 49 4.06 -10.54 -16.64
N GLU A 50 5.09 -10.48 -15.79
CA GLU A 50 5.64 -11.66 -15.14
C GLU A 50 4.61 -12.30 -14.21
N GLU A 51 4.54 -13.62 -14.21
CA GLU A 51 3.57 -14.38 -13.41
C GLU A 51 3.70 -14.11 -11.91
N ILE A 52 4.91 -13.84 -11.43
CA ILE A 52 5.18 -13.48 -10.04
C ILE A 52 4.49 -12.17 -9.62
N LEU A 53 4.38 -11.18 -10.52
CA LEU A 53 3.64 -9.95 -10.26
C LEU A 53 2.15 -10.23 -10.07
N ILE A 54 1.58 -11.11 -10.90
CA ILE A 54 0.14 -11.44 -10.87
C ILE A 54 -0.19 -12.21 -9.60
N GLN A 55 0.62 -13.17 -9.23
CA GLN A 55 0.33 -14.07 -8.11
C GLN A 55 0.73 -13.51 -6.76
N ARG A 56 1.70 -12.58 -6.70
CA ARG A 56 2.25 -12.03 -5.47
C ARG A 56 1.92 -10.55 -5.30
N ASP A 57 2.44 -9.71 -6.17
CA ASP A 57 2.47 -8.25 -5.92
C ASP A 57 1.08 -7.62 -6.08
N ILE A 58 0.28 -8.05 -7.05
CA ILE A 58 -1.08 -7.55 -7.25
C ILE A 58 -2.00 -7.87 -6.06
N PRO A 59 -2.07 -9.10 -5.54
CA PRO A 59 -2.85 -9.38 -4.33
C PRO A 59 -2.43 -8.54 -3.12
N ILE A 60 -1.12 -8.39 -2.87
CA ILE A 60 -0.61 -7.57 -1.77
C ILE A 60 -1.01 -6.11 -1.95
N MET A 61 -0.89 -5.57 -3.17
CA MET A 61 -1.31 -4.21 -3.50
C MET A 61 -2.81 -3.99 -3.24
N ILE A 62 -3.66 -4.89 -3.73
CA ILE A 62 -5.12 -4.80 -3.53
C ILE A 62 -5.46 -4.85 -2.04
N LEU A 63 -4.88 -5.79 -1.30
CA LEU A 63 -5.12 -5.92 0.14
C LEU A 63 -4.61 -4.69 0.91
N SER A 64 -3.48 -4.10 0.51
CA SER A 64 -2.96 -2.87 1.12
C SER A 64 -3.89 -1.68 0.91
N VAL A 65 -4.45 -1.54 -0.29
CA VAL A 65 -5.46 -0.49 -0.60
C VAL A 65 -6.72 -0.71 0.22
N LEU A 66 -7.22 -1.95 0.31
CA LEU A 66 -8.39 -2.30 1.12
C LEU A 66 -8.14 -2.03 2.61
N ALA A 67 -6.94 -2.32 3.13
CA ALA A 67 -6.57 -2.01 4.50
C ALA A 67 -6.53 -0.51 4.80
N CYS A 68 -6.22 0.32 3.81
CA CYS A 68 -6.26 1.78 3.96
C CYS A 68 -7.68 2.36 3.87
N MET A 69 -8.64 1.67 3.27
CA MET A 69 -10.01 2.18 3.03
C MET A 69 -10.73 2.65 4.31
N PRO A 70 -10.71 1.90 5.44
CA PRO A 70 -11.36 2.32 6.68
C PRO A 70 -10.78 3.62 7.27
N ILE A 71 -9.52 3.94 6.96
CA ILE A 71 -8.87 5.18 7.42
C ILE A 71 -9.57 6.41 6.83
N PHE A 72 -9.97 6.34 5.56
CA PHE A 72 -10.68 7.44 4.90
C PHE A 72 -12.08 7.69 5.48
N TRP A 73 -12.71 6.68 6.09
CA TRP A 73 -14.00 6.84 6.77
C TRP A 73 -13.89 7.46 8.16
N THR A 74 -12.71 7.52 8.76
CA THR A 74 -12.46 8.14 10.07
C THR A 74 -11.94 9.57 9.96
N LYS A 75 -12.69 10.46 9.30
CA LYS A 75 -12.34 11.89 9.06
C LYS A 75 -11.05 12.12 8.24
N GLY A 76 -10.50 11.11 7.58
CA GLY A 76 -9.27 11.24 6.80
C GLY A 76 -8.03 11.57 7.63
N ILE A 77 -8.03 11.30 8.94
CA ILE A 77 -6.89 11.53 9.81
C ILE A 77 -6.23 10.20 10.14
N ILE A 78 -4.98 10.05 9.74
CA ILE A 78 -4.15 8.89 10.08
C ILE A 78 -3.46 9.17 11.41
N SER A 79 -3.73 8.36 12.43
CA SER A 79 -3.06 8.44 13.72
C SER A 79 -1.62 7.92 13.63
N ARG A 80 -0.76 8.32 14.56
CA ARG A 80 0.64 7.86 14.61
C ARG A 80 0.76 6.33 14.69
N SER A 81 -0.13 5.67 15.41
CA SER A 81 -0.16 4.20 15.51
C SER A 81 -0.55 3.54 14.19
N GLU A 82 -1.51 4.08 13.45
CA GLU A 82 -1.88 3.60 12.13
C GLU A 82 -0.75 3.78 11.12
N GLY A 83 -0.11 4.94 11.13
CA GLY A 83 1.07 5.19 10.31
C GLY A 83 2.23 4.24 10.62
N ALA A 84 2.47 3.94 11.90
CA ALA A 84 3.49 2.98 12.31
C ALA A 84 3.18 1.55 11.82
N ILE A 85 1.91 1.12 11.87
CA ILE A 85 1.47 -0.19 11.36
C ILE A 85 1.67 -0.26 9.84
N LEU A 86 1.26 0.77 9.11
CA LEU A 86 1.45 0.81 7.64
C LEU A 86 2.94 0.79 7.27
N LEU A 87 3.78 1.52 8.02
CA LEU A 87 5.23 1.48 7.81
C LEU A 87 5.81 0.09 8.10
N LEU A 88 5.37 -0.56 9.16
CA LEU A 88 5.79 -1.93 9.49
C LEU A 88 5.41 -2.92 8.37
N LEU A 89 4.18 -2.83 7.85
CA LEU A 89 3.74 -3.66 6.72
C LEU A 89 4.61 -3.44 5.48
N TYR A 90 4.97 -2.19 5.19
CA TYR A 90 5.87 -1.88 4.08
C TYR A 90 7.27 -2.47 4.30
N LEU A 91 7.82 -2.38 5.50
CA LEU A 91 9.12 -2.99 5.82
C LEU A 91 9.09 -4.52 5.71
N LEU A 92 7.99 -5.16 6.12
CA LEU A 92 7.80 -6.60 5.95
C LEU A 92 7.72 -6.97 4.46
N TYR A 93 7.03 -6.19 3.64
CA TYR A 93 7.00 -6.38 2.19
C TYR A 93 8.40 -6.23 1.56
N LEU A 94 9.18 -5.22 1.98
CA LEU A 94 10.57 -5.07 1.52
C LEU A 94 11.44 -6.26 1.95
N ALA A 95 11.27 -6.74 3.18
CA ALA A 95 11.98 -7.93 3.65
C ALA A 95 11.65 -9.16 2.78
N ASP A 96 10.37 -9.36 2.44
CA ASP A 96 9.92 -10.42 1.52
C ASP A 96 10.57 -10.30 0.13
N GLN A 97 10.86 -9.10 -0.36
CA GLN A 97 11.55 -8.89 -1.63
C GLN A 97 13.06 -9.23 -1.58
N ILE A 98 13.70 -9.00 -0.43
CA ILE A 98 15.17 -9.13 -0.28
C ILE A 98 15.57 -10.54 0.18
N ILE A 99 14.80 -11.15 1.07
CA ILE A 99 15.09 -12.45 1.68
C ILE A 99 15.24 -13.61 0.67
N PRO A 100 14.46 -13.70 -0.45
CA PRO A 100 14.60 -14.80 -1.41
C PRO A 100 16.02 -14.97 -1.97
N TYR A 101 16.76 -13.87 -2.04
CA TYR A 101 18.15 -13.89 -2.52
C TYR A 101 19.14 -14.44 -1.50
N THR A 102 18.76 -14.47 -0.21
CA THR A 102 19.64 -14.84 0.89
C THR A 102 19.29 -16.20 1.53
N ILE A 103 18.00 -16.52 1.70
CA ILE A 103 17.56 -17.75 2.40
C ILE A 103 16.23 -18.27 1.78
N PRO A 104 16.29 -19.18 0.80
CA PRO A 104 15.09 -19.62 0.07
C PRO A 104 14.04 -20.36 0.91
N THR A 105 14.45 -21.06 1.96
CA THR A 105 13.57 -21.91 2.78
C THR A 105 12.67 -21.14 3.75
N PHE A 106 13.01 -19.92 4.11
CA PHE A 106 12.25 -19.09 5.05
C PHE A 106 11.19 -18.20 4.38
N HIS A 107 11.24 -18.13 3.07
CA HIS A 107 10.46 -17.21 2.25
C HIS A 107 8.96 -17.55 2.21
N ASP A 108 8.62 -18.81 1.99
CA ASP A 108 7.21 -19.21 1.83
C ASP A 108 6.42 -19.12 3.14
N GLU A 109 7.05 -19.39 4.29
CA GLU A 109 6.41 -19.29 5.60
C GLU A 109 6.14 -17.83 5.98
N LEU A 110 7.09 -16.91 5.79
CA LEU A 110 6.90 -15.48 6.05
C LEU A 110 5.79 -14.90 5.19
N ARG A 111 5.73 -15.29 3.93
CA ARG A 111 4.73 -14.82 2.99
C ARG A 111 3.31 -15.22 3.40
N ILE A 112 3.12 -16.47 3.79
CA ILE A 112 1.84 -16.98 4.29
C ILE A 112 1.42 -16.19 5.53
N ILE A 113 2.35 -15.93 6.47
CA ILE A 113 2.09 -15.17 7.69
C ILE A 113 1.69 -13.72 7.37
N VAL A 114 2.41 -13.05 6.47
CA VAL A 114 2.12 -11.65 6.11
C VAL A 114 0.77 -11.52 5.41
N ILE A 115 0.50 -12.33 4.39
CA ILE A 115 -0.71 -12.22 3.58
C ILE A 115 -1.94 -12.73 4.34
N PHE A 116 -1.86 -13.88 4.99
CA PHE A 116 -3.02 -14.54 5.59
C PHE A 116 -3.26 -14.20 7.06
N LEU A 117 -2.27 -13.70 7.78
CA LEU A 117 -2.41 -13.36 9.20
C LEU A 117 -2.34 -11.85 9.43
N ILE A 118 -1.24 -11.21 9.06
CA ILE A 118 -0.98 -9.82 9.44
C ILE A 118 -1.92 -8.86 8.70
N LEU A 119 -2.08 -9.00 7.41
CA LEU A 119 -2.86 -8.09 6.58
C LEU A 119 -4.37 -8.14 6.89
N PRO A 120 -5.02 -9.32 7.04
CA PRO A 120 -6.41 -9.38 7.49
C PRO A 120 -6.61 -8.84 8.92
N VAL A 121 -5.65 -9.08 9.84
CA VAL A 121 -5.73 -8.53 11.21
C VAL A 121 -5.69 -7.01 11.18
N VAL A 122 -4.81 -6.41 10.39
CA VAL A 122 -4.74 -4.94 10.23
C VAL A 122 -6.04 -4.39 9.65
N LEU A 123 -6.60 -5.04 8.63
CA LEU A 123 -7.87 -4.67 8.02
C LEU A 123 -9.02 -4.74 9.04
N LEU A 124 -9.06 -5.78 9.87
CA LEU A 124 -10.05 -5.91 10.94
C LEU A 124 -9.88 -4.84 12.02
N LEU A 125 -8.66 -4.54 12.43
CA LEU A 125 -8.38 -3.50 13.43
C LEU A 125 -8.82 -2.10 12.93
N PHE A 126 -8.52 -1.78 11.68
CA PHE A 126 -8.92 -0.51 11.09
C PHE A 126 -10.44 -0.42 10.89
N SER A 127 -11.06 -1.50 10.43
CA SER A 127 -12.52 -1.59 10.28
C SER A 127 -13.25 -1.47 11.62
N PHE A 128 -12.74 -2.14 12.66
CA PHE A 128 -13.30 -2.05 14.01
C PHE A 128 -13.18 -0.65 14.60
N LYS A 129 -12.06 0.03 14.34
CA LYS A 129 -11.87 1.41 14.77
C LYS A 129 -12.82 2.37 14.04
N ALA A 130 -13.00 2.19 12.74
CA ALA A 130 -13.96 2.95 11.94
C ALA A 130 -15.40 2.74 12.42
N TYR A 131 -15.79 1.49 12.70
CA TYR A 131 -17.09 1.14 13.26
C TYR A 131 -17.33 1.80 14.64
N ARG A 132 -16.36 1.72 15.56
CA ARG A 132 -16.46 2.39 16.88
C ARG A 132 -16.54 3.90 16.78
N TYR A 133 -15.88 4.48 15.80
CA TYR A 133 -15.96 5.91 15.54
C TYR A 133 -17.36 6.31 15.10
N TRP A 134 -17.96 5.57 14.19
CA TRP A 134 -19.32 5.85 13.70
C TRP A 134 -20.39 5.67 14.79
N HIS A 135 -20.28 4.64 15.59
CA HIS A 135 -21.22 4.38 16.69
C HIS A 135 -21.14 5.41 17.83
N LYS A 136 -20.12 6.24 17.89
CA LYS A 136 -20.02 7.38 18.82
C LYS A 136 -20.63 8.68 18.30
N LEU A 137 -20.96 8.72 17.02
CA LEU A 137 -21.54 9.89 16.35
C LEU A 137 -23.08 9.79 16.21
N THR A 138 -23.64 8.59 16.36
CA THR A 138 -25.07 8.28 16.51
C THR A 138 -25.46 8.20 17.97
#